data_8a49ecf8b767c881536b3f02f2656aa0
#
_entry.id   8a49ecf8b767c881536b3f02f2656aa0
#
_cell.length_a   1.000
_cell.length_b   1.000
_cell.length_c   1.000
_cell.angle_alpha   90.00
_cell.angle_beta   90.00
_cell.angle_gamma   90.00
#
_symmetry.space_group_name_H-M   'P 1'
#
loop_
_entity.id
_entity.type
_entity.pdbx_description
1 polymer ?
#
loop_
_entity_poly.entity_id
_entity_poly.type
_entity_poly.pdbx_seq_one_letter_code
_entity_poly.pdbx_strand_id
1 'polypeptide(L)'
;MSINTSNIDLVIQYSLLAAGDEDDCFDRQLGPIHIIKYVYLADLSFARSNNGQSFTGIDWQFYKFGPWSQAVHARIEPALNAIHANRKQFASDYDDKEDWVRWDLHDDRLLDEKRRALPSSITMHLKPIIHKFGKDTPSLLDYVYKTRPMLSAAPNERLDLSLAVDNTPKADECPQTLRMDQLSNKKKKELRQKMAGLRELHKKKKSEAPKLINPVINPRYDDVYAAGIAWLESLGDEPFSPRTITAEFSSDVWKSATRKGEDVS
;
A
#
# COMPACT_ATOMS: atom_id res chain seq x y z
N MET A 1 -16.39 8.07 -18.26
CA MET A 1 -15.98 9.37 -17.64
C MET A 1 -14.82 9.92 -18.43
N SER A 2 -14.69 11.23 -18.58
CA SER A 2 -13.52 11.82 -19.26
C SER A 2 -12.37 11.93 -18.26
N ILE A 3 -11.15 11.59 -18.70
CA ILE A 3 -9.93 11.73 -17.93
C ILE A 3 -9.68 13.23 -17.66
N ASN A 4 -9.45 13.58 -16.39
CA ASN A 4 -9.12 14.94 -15.98
C ASN A 4 -7.61 15.06 -15.70
N THR A 5 -6.89 15.56 -16.69
CA THR A 5 -5.42 15.71 -16.63
C THR A 5 -4.98 16.67 -15.52
N SER A 6 -5.73 17.75 -15.28
CA SER A 6 -5.41 18.71 -14.22
C SER A 6 -5.50 18.07 -12.83
N ASN A 7 -6.48 17.19 -12.61
CA ASN A 7 -6.61 16.46 -11.37
C ASN A 7 -5.48 15.43 -11.20
N ILE A 8 -5.06 14.78 -12.29
CA ILE A 8 -3.90 13.87 -12.28
C ILE A 8 -2.65 14.62 -11.85
N ASP A 9 -2.36 15.75 -12.53
CA ASP A 9 -1.19 16.57 -12.22
C ASP A 9 -1.19 17.06 -10.78
N LEU A 10 -2.35 17.51 -10.30
CA LEU A 10 -2.51 17.97 -8.92
C LEU A 10 -2.19 16.89 -7.89
N VAL A 11 -2.66 15.65 -8.10
CA VAL A 11 -2.37 14.53 -7.19
C VAL A 11 -0.91 14.11 -7.28
N ILE A 12 -0.31 14.08 -8.48
CA ILE A 12 1.12 13.78 -8.67
C ILE A 12 1.98 14.78 -7.90
N GLN A 13 1.74 16.08 -8.10
CA GLN A 13 2.46 17.17 -7.44
C GLN A 13 2.32 17.10 -5.93
N TYR A 14 1.09 16.93 -5.44
CA TYR A 14 0.83 16.79 -4.01
C TYR A 14 1.55 15.57 -3.40
N SER A 15 1.57 14.44 -4.11
CA SER A 15 2.21 13.22 -3.60
C SER A 15 3.72 13.41 -3.44
N LEU A 16 4.39 14.08 -4.40
CA LEU A 16 5.82 14.35 -4.30
C LEU A 16 6.12 15.34 -3.17
N LEU A 17 5.34 16.43 -3.08
CA LEU A 17 5.51 17.45 -2.04
C LEU A 17 5.25 16.88 -0.63
N ALA A 18 4.25 15.99 -0.49
CA ALA A 18 3.99 15.31 0.78
C ALA A 18 5.12 14.37 1.19
N ALA A 19 5.77 13.69 0.23
CA ALA A 19 6.98 12.93 0.50
C ALA A 19 8.16 13.84 0.85
N GLY A 20 8.22 15.03 0.24
CA GLY A 20 9.24 16.04 0.53
C GLY A 20 9.20 16.61 1.95
N ASP A 21 8.10 16.42 2.68
CA ASP A 21 7.91 16.83 4.08
C ASP A 21 8.59 15.85 5.09
N GLU A 22 9.23 14.78 4.63
CA GLU A 22 10.01 13.87 5.49
C GLU A 22 11.34 14.50 5.94
N ASP A 23 11.79 14.15 7.16
CA ASP A 23 13.03 14.69 7.73
C ASP A 23 14.26 14.17 6.96
N ASP A 24 14.26 12.87 6.60
CA ASP A 24 15.37 12.26 5.86
C ASP A 24 15.26 12.54 4.36
N CYS A 25 16.27 13.20 3.81
CA CYS A 25 16.35 13.53 2.38
C CYS A 25 16.31 12.29 1.46
N PHE A 26 16.73 11.12 1.94
CA PHE A 26 16.63 9.88 1.17
C PHE A 26 15.18 9.38 1.08
N ASP A 27 14.34 9.66 2.07
CA ASP A 27 12.94 9.24 2.09
C ASP A 27 12.01 10.15 1.26
N ARG A 28 12.50 11.35 0.90
CA ARG A 28 11.79 12.32 0.04
C ARG A 28 11.65 11.90 -1.42
N GLN A 29 12.38 10.87 -1.85
CA GLN A 29 12.49 10.50 -3.27
C GLN A 29 11.43 9.52 -3.69
N LEU A 30 10.64 9.88 -4.70
CA LEU A 30 9.65 8.99 -5.30
C LEU A 30 10.00 8.62 -6.74
N GLY A 31 9.84 7.35 -7.08
CA GLY A 31 9.93 6.85 -8.45
C GLY A 31 8.54 6.72 -9.11
N PRO A 32 8.49 6.41 -10.42
CA PRO A 32 7.23 6.30 -11.17
C PRO A 32 6.23 5.34 -10.54
N ILE A 33 6.70 4.19 -10.04
CA ILE A 33 5.85 3.18 -9.43
C ILE A 33 5.13 3.73 -8.18
N HIS A 34 5.83 4.48 -7.33
CA HIS A 34 5.25 5.07 -6.12
C HIS A 34 4.18 6.09 -6.49
N ILE A 35 4.50 7.01 -7.40
CA ILE A 35 3.60 8.07 -7.85
C ILE A 35 2.30 7.48 -8.42
N ILE A 36 2.39 6.46 -9.29
CA ILE A 36 1.22 5.79 -9.86
C ILE A 36 0.34 5.19 -8.75
N LYS A 37 0.95 4.53 -7.75
CA LYS A 37 0.20 3.93 -6.63
C LYS A 37 -0.44 5.00 -5.75
N TYR A 38 0.22 6.13 -5.52
CA TYR A 38 -0.36 7.23 -4.75
C TYR A 38 -1.53 7.90 -5.50
N VAL A 39 -1.46 8.04 -6.82
CA VAL A 39 -2.62 8.53 -7.62
C VAL A 39 -3.79 7.55 -7.53
N TYR A 40 -3.54 6.24 -7.60
CA TYR A 40 -4.58 5.23 -7.39
C TYR A 40 -5.20 5.32 -6.00
N LEU A 41 -4.38 5.47 -4.96
CA LEU A 41 -4.87 5.57 -3.57
C LEU A 41 -5.64 6.87 -3.32
N ALA A 42 -5.31 7.95 -4.03
CA ALA A 42 -6.10 9.17 -4.03
C ALA A 42 -7.50 8.94 -4.62
N ASP A 43 -7.57 8.30 -5.80
CA ASP A 43 -8.84 7.92 -6.41
C ASP A 43 -9.66 6.99 -5.51
N LEU A 44 -9.01 5.99 -4.90
CA LEU A 44 -9.64 5.07 -3.96
C LEU A 44 -10.24 5.79 -2.75
N SER A 45 -9.48 6.76 -2.21
CA SER A 45 -9.92 7.56 -1.05
C SER A 45 -11.09 8.46 -1.40
N PHE A 46 -11.08 9.04 -2.60
CA PHE A 46 -12.19 9.84 -3.11
C PHE A 46 -13.43 8.98 -3.37
N ALA A 47 -13.26 7.82 -4.00
CA ALA A 47 -14.33 6.89 -4.33
C ALA A 47 -15.09 6.41 -3.09
N ARG A 48 -14.40 6.18 -1.97
CA ARG A 48 -15.03 5.82 -0.68
C ARG A 48 -16.07 6.83 -0.21
N SER A 49 -15.84 8.11 -0.45
CA SER A 49 -16.70 9.21 -0.01
C SER A 49 -17.67 9.67 -1.09
N ASN A 50 -17.48 9.26 -2.34
CA ASN A 50 -18.20 9.77 -3.51
C ASN A 50 -18.81 8.64 -4.36
N ASN A 51 -19.41 7.65 -3.71
CA ASN A 51 -20.18 6.58 -4.37
C ASN A 51 -19.42 5.84 -5.47
N GLY A 52 -18.14 5.58 -5.26
CA GLY A 52 -17.29 4.86 -6.22
C GLY A 52 -16.77 5.69 -7.39
N GLN A 53 -16.96 7.01 -7.38
CA GLN A 53 -16.47 7.87 -8.45
C GLN A 53 -14.97 8.12 -8.31
N SER A 54 -14.24 8.11 -9.44
CA SER A 54 -12.84 8.51 -9.50
C SER A 54 -12.71 10.04 -9.50
N PHE A 55 -11.75 10.58 -8.79
CA PHE A 55 -11.40 12.01 -8.82
C PHE A 55 -10.70 12.40 -10.12
N THR A 56 -9.85 11.51 -10.63
CA THR A 56 -9.07 11.74 -11.86
C THR A 56 -9.80 11.32 -13.14
N GLY A 57 -10.86 10.52 -12.99
CA GLY A 57 -11.60 9.95 -14.13
C GLY A 57 -10.86 8.82 -14.84
N ILE A 58 -9.85 8.25 -14.22
CA ILE A 58 -9.02 7.18 -14.80
C ILE A 58 -9.72 5.83 -14.71
N ASP A 59 -9.66 5.08 -15.81
CA ASP A 59 -9.94 3.66 -15.85
C ASP A 59 -8.68 2.89 -15.44
N TRP A 60 -8.60 2.48 -14.17
CA TRP A 60 -7.49 1.71 -13.64
C TRP A 60 -7.52 0.27 -14.13
N GLN A 61 -6.35 -0.29 -14.44
CA GLN A 61 -6.19 -1.70 -14.80
C GLN A 61 -5.24 -2.40 -13.83
N PHE A 62 -5.50 -3.67 -13.57
CA PHE A 62 -4.54 -4.52 -12.88
C PHE A 62 -3.45 -4.98 -13.86
N TYR A 63 -2.27 -4.39 -13.80
CA TYR A 63 -1.16 -4.73 -14.67
C TYR A 63 0.11 -4.99 -13.86
N LYS A 64 0.91 -5.98 -14.23
CA LYS A 64 2.20 -6.38 -13.59
C LYS A 64 2.28 -6.13 -12.07
N PHE A 65 2.58 -4.90 -11.67
CA PHE A 65 2.76 -4.47 -10.27
C PHE A 65 1.51 -3.80 -9.69
N GLY A 66 0.32 -4.25 -10.02
CA GLY A 66 -0.95 -3.75 -9.48
C GLY A 66 -1.59 -2.65 -10.32
N PRO A 67 -2.30 -1.66 -9.70
CA PRO A 67 -3.01 -0.63 -10.45
C PRO A 67 -2.10 0.14 -11.38
N TRP A 68 -2.50 0.25 -12.63
CA TRP A 68 -1.75 0.91 -13.67
C TRP A 68 -2.66 1.76 -14.56
N SER A 69 -2.12 2.85 -15.06
CA SER A 69 -2.72 3.66 -16.11
C SER A 69 -1.63 4.33 -16.94
N GLN A 70 -1.69 4.14 -18.25
CA GLN A 70 -0.80 4.81 -19.20
C GLN A 70 -0.95 6.34 -19.13
N ALA A 71 -2.19 6.83 -18.91
CA ALA A 71 -2.44 8.26 -18.78
C ALA A 71 -1.69 8.89 -17.59
N VAL A 72 -1.66 8.20 -16.44
CA VAL A 72 -0.89 8.68 -15.28
C VAL A 72 0.60 8.64 -15.57
N HIS A 73 1.10 7.54 -16.11
CA HIS A 73 2.52 7.40 -16.42
C HIS A 73 3.02 8.52 -17.34
N ALA A 74 2.28 8.82 -18.40
CA ALA A 74 2.62 9.90 -19.34
C ALA A 74 2.57 11.30 -18.70
N ARG A 75 1.83 11.49 -17.61
CA ARG A 75 1.70 12.78 -16.91
C ARG A 75 2.76 13.01 -15.82
N ILE A 76 3.48 11.98 -15.38
CA ILE A 76 4.46 12.13 -14.27
C ILE A 76 5.47 13.22 -14.58
N GLU A 77 6.18 13.09 -15.68
CA GLU A 77 7.27 14.01 -16.01
C GLU A 77 6.77 15.45 -16.30
N PRO A 78 5.73 15.68 -17.13
CA PRO A 78 5.17 17.01 -17.31
C PRO A 78 4.67 17.67 -16.01
N ALA A 79 3.97 16.91 -15.16
CA ALA A 79 3.43 17.44 -13.91
C ALA A 79 4.53 17.85 -12.93
N LEU A 80 5.60 17.06 -12.82
CA LEU A 80 6.73 17.33 -11.92
C LEU A 80 7.64 18.43 -12.44
N ASN A 81 7.83 18.52 -13.75
CA ASN A 81 8.57 19.64 -14.38
C ASN A 81 7.86 20.99 -14.15
N ALA A 82 6.52 21.00 -14.15
CA ALA A 82 5.74 22.20 -13.89
C ALA A 82 5.95 22.81 -12.50
N ILE A 83 6.40 22.01 -11.53
CA ILE A 83 6.76 22.48 -10.19
C ILE A 83 8.27 22.50 -9.93
N HIS A 84 9.06 22.36 -10.97
CA HIS A 84 10.53 22.33 -10.91
C HIS A 84 11.10 21.27 -9.95
N ALA A 85 10.49 20.08 -9.93
CA ALA A 85 10.99 18.98 -9.13
C ALA A 85 12.37 18.50 -9.60
N ASN A 86 13.24 18.18 -8.66
CA ASN A 86 14.58 17.68 -8.95
C ASN A 86 14.49 16.24 -9.48
N ARG A 87 14.94 16.02 -10.71
CA ARG A 87 15.01 14.69 -11.34
C ARG A 87 16.40 14.10 -11.14
N LYS A 88 16.47 12.91 -10.55
CA LYS A 88 17.71 12.14 -10.38
C LYS A 88 17.60 10.85 -11.17
N GLN A 89 18.64 10.53 -11.92
CA GLN A 89 18.75 9.29 -12.68
C GLN A 89 19.87 8.43 -12.07
N PHE A 90 19.58 7.16 -11.93
CA PHE A 90 20.48 6.17 -11.35
C PHE A 90 20.72 5.09 -12.40
N ALA A 91 21.99 4.83 -12.67
CA ALA A 91 22.37 3.75 -13.58
C ALA A 91 21.91 2.40 -13.01
N SER A 92 21.44 1.53 -13.87
CA SER A 92 21.15 0.15 -13.49
C SER A 92 22.45 -0.64 -13.37
N ASP A 93 22.59 -1.44 -12.31
CA ASP A 93 23.71 -2.37 -12.16
C ASP A 93 23.62 -3.58 -13.11
N TYR A 94 22.56 -3.68 -13.89
CA TYR A 94 22.28 -4.76 -14.83
C TYR A 94 22.21 -4.24 -16.25
N ASP A 95 23.00 -4.81 -17.16
CA ASP A 95 23.12 -4.38 -18.57
C ASP A 95 21.79 -4.45 -19.35
N ASP A 96 20.86 -5.31 -18.93
CA ASP A 96 19.56 -5.54 -19.58
C ASP A 96 18.42 -4.73 -18.98
N LYS A 97 18.68 -3.85 -18.00
CA LYS A 97 17.65 -3.03 -17.37
C LYS A 97 17.91 -1.55 -17.60
N GLU A 98 16.82 -0.85 -17.92
CA GLU A 98 16.87 0.59 -18.07
C GLU A 98 17.22 1.28 -16.74
N ASP A 99 17.90 2.42 -16.84
CA ASP A 99 18.17 3.32 -15.72
C ASP A 99 16.86 3.70 -15.03
N TRP A 100 16.90 3.84 -13.72
CA TRP A 100 15.73 4.22 -12.95
C TRP A 100 15.79 5.68 -12.51
N VAL A 101 14.62 6.31 -12.45
CA VAL A 101 14.47 7.74 -12.17
C VAL A 101 13.72 7.93 -10.87
N ARG A 102 14.15 8.94 -10.11
CA ARG A 102 13.43 9.45 -8.94
C ARG A 102 13.34 10.96 -8.99
N TRP A 103 12.32 11.48 -8.33
CA TRP A 103 12.13 12.91 -8.13
C TRP A 103 12.05 13.22 -6.66
N ASP A 104 12.53 14.41 -6.29
CA ASP A 104 12.35 15.00 -4.97
C ASP A 104 12.04 16.50 -5.09
N LEU A 105 11.29 17.00 -4.14
CA LEU A 105 11.03 18.43 -3.98
C LEU A 105 10.54 18.67 -2.55
N HIS A 106 11.11 19.70 -1.89
CA HIS A 106 10.65 20.17 -0.60
C HIS A 106 10.25 21.64 -0.71
N ASP A 107 8.97 21.92 -0.56
CA ASP A 107 8.40 23.29 -0.56
C ASP A 107 7.07 23.29 0.23
N ASP A 108 7.11 23.82 1.45
CA ASP A 108 5.96 23.85 2.36
C ASP A 108 4.83 24.73 1.83
N ARG A 109 5.16 25.84 1.16
CA ARG A 109 4.16 26.77 0.63
C ARG A 109 3.38 26.13 -0.51
N LEU A 110 4.12 25.47 -1.41
CA LEU A 110 3.52 24.77 -2.53
C LEU A 110 2.72 23.56 -2.06
N LEU A 111 3.20 22.81 -1.05
CA LEU A 111 2.46 21.73 -0.42
C LEU A 111 1.12 22.20 0.13
N ASP A 112 1.11 23.32 0.86
CA ASP A 112 -0.12 23.89 1.40
C ASP A 112 -1.08 24.40 0.30
N GLU A 113 -0.56 24.96 -0.77
CA GLU A 113 -1.36 25.34 -1.95
C GLU A 113 -2.06 24.14 -2.57
N LYS A 114 -1.29 23.08 -2.89
CA LYS A 114 -1.83 21.87 -3.49
C LYS A 114 -2.79 21.12 -2.56
N ARG A 115 -2.50 21.12 -1.26
CA ARG A 115 -3.40 20.57 -0.23
C ARG A 115 -4.76 21.26 -0.20
N ARG A 116 -4.81 22.60 -0.35
CA ARG A 116 -6.07 23.35 -0.38
C ARG A 116 -6.86 23.13 -1.67
N ALA A 117 -6.19 22.82 -2.76
CA ALA A 117 -6.83 22.54 -4.05
C ALA A 117 -7.43 21.14 -4.14
N LEU A 118 -6.99 20.21 -3.27
CA LEU A 118 -7.48 18.82 -3.24
C LEU A 118 -8.66 18.66 -2.26
N PRO A 119 -9.59 17.74 -2.55
CA PRO A 119 -10.61 17.34 -1.60
C PRO A 119 -10.02 16.80 -0.30
N SER A 120 -10.64 17.13 0.84
CA SER A 120 -10.20 16.66 2.16
C SER A 120 -10.21 15.14 2.29
N SER A 121 -11.12 14.45 1.60
CA SER A 121 -11.17 12.99 1.54
C SER A 121 -9.89 12.37 0.97
N ILE A 122 -9.21 13.06 0.07
CA ILE A 122 -7.91 12.65 -0.47
C ILE A 122 -6.79 13.00 0.51
N THR A 123 -6.68 14.26 0.90
CA THR A 123 -5.53 14.76 1.67
C THR A 123 -5.41 14.13 3.05
N MET A 124 -6.55 13.86 3.73
CA MET A 124 -6.57 13.21 5.05
C MET A 124 -6.08 11.77 5.03
N HIS A 125 -6.27 11.06 3.92
CA HIS A 125 -5.85 9.66 3.81
C HIS A 125 -4.50 9.49 3.11
N LEU A 126 -4.23 10.31 2.08
CA LEU A 126 -3.05 10.13 1.25
C LEU A 126 -1.76 10.55 1.97
N LYS A 127 -1.74 11.68 2.69
CA LYS A 127 -0.54 12.14 3.42
C LYS A 127 -0.04 11.10 4.43
N PRO A 128 -0.85 10.55 5.34
CA PRO A 128 -0.41 9.48 6.24
C PRO A 128 0.11 8.23 5.54
N ILE A 129 -0.46 7.88 4.38
CA ILE A 129 -0.02 6.73 3.60
C ILE A 129 1.37 7.00 2.98
N ILE A 130 1.58 8.21 2.46
CA ILE A 130 2.87 8.62 1.90
C ILE A 130 3.96 8.59 2.98
N HIS A 131 3.71 9.18 4.14
CA HIS A 131 4.65 9.15 5.27
C HIS A 131 4.92 7.72 5.76
N LYS A 132 3.91 6.83 5.73
CA LYS A 132 4.07 5.45 6.17
C LYS A 132 4.95 4.62 5.24
N PHE A 133 4.78 4.78 3.94
CA PHE A 133 5.42 3.93 2.94
C PHE A 133 6.56 4.63 2.21
N GLY A 134 6.47 5.95 1.97
CA GLY A 134 7.50 6.72 1.28
C GLY A 134 7.97 6.03 -0.01
N LYS A 135 9.26 5.69 -0.04
CA LYS A 135 9.92 4.96 -1.12
C LYS A 135 9.92 3.43 -0.95
N ASP A 136 9.33 2.89 0.12
CA ASP A 136 9.27 1.44 0.38
C ASP A 136 8.28 0.77 -0.57
N THR A 137 8.80 0.33 -1.72
CA THR A 137 8.01 -0.32 -2.76
C THR A 137 7.32 -1.61 -2.29
N PRO A 138 7.99 -2.56 -1.60
CA PRO A 138 7.37 -3.80 -1.16
C PRO A 138 6.16 -3.56 -0.26
N SER A 139 6.30 -2.74 0.77
CA SER A 139 5.22 -2.45 1.71
C SER A 139 4.06 -1.68 1.07
N LEU A 140 4.36 -0.74 0.17
CA LEU A 140 3.34 -0.02 -0.60
C LEU A 140 2.54 -0.96 -1.51
N LEU A 141 3.22 -1.86 -2.20
CA LEU A 141 2.57 -2.84 -3.07
C LEU A 141 1.69 -3.81 -2.26
N ASP A 142 2.19 -4.32 -1.13
CA ASP A 142 1.40 -5.18 -0.24
C ASP A 142 0.12 -4.48 0.23
N TYR A 143 0.21 -3.20 0.61
CA TYR A 143 -0.96 -2.40 0.98
C TYR A 143 -1.95 -2.23 -0.18
N VAL A 144 -1.45 -1.92 -1.37
CA VAL A 144 -2.27 -1.72 -2.58
C VAL A 144 -2.97 -3.00 -2.99
N TYR A 145 -2.29 -4.15 -2.96
CA TYR A 145 -2.86 -5.45 -3.31
C TYR A 145 -3.99 -5.90 -2.36
N LYS A 146 -4.02 -5.39 -1.14
CA LYS A 146 -5.07 -5.67 -0.14
C LYS A 146 -6.31 -4.78 -0.30
N THR A 147 -6.31 -3.86 -1.24
CA THR A 147 -7.51 -3.04 -1.51
C THR A 147 -8.60 -3.85 -2.20
N ARG A 148 -9.87 -3.60 -1.84
CA ARG A 148 -11.01 -4.35 -2.39
C ARG A 148 -11.06 -4.41 -3.92
N PRO A 149 -10.86 -3.30 -4.67
CA PRO A 149 -10.81 -3.36 -6.12
C PRO A 149 -9.72 -4.30 -6.64
N MET A 150 -8.55 -4.33 -6.00
CA MET A 150 -7.46 -5.23 -6.38
C MET A 150 -7.75 -6.69 -6.05
N LEU A 151 -8.38 -6.97 -4.90
CA LEU A 151 -8.76 -8.33 -4.49
C LEU A 151 -9.87 -8.92 -5.38
N SER A 152 -10.63 -8.08 -6.06
CA SER A 152 -11.76 -8.48 -6.90
C SER A 152 -11.42 -8.59 -8.38
N ALA A 153 -10.21 -8.21 -8.78
CA ALA A 153 -9.78 -8.21 -10.17
C ALA A 153 -8.69 -9.26 -10.43
N ALA A 154 -8.65 -9.77 -11.64
CA ALA A 154 -7.54 -10.56 -12.18
C ALA A 154 -6.58 -9.68 -13.02
N PRO A 155 -5.34 -10.13 -13.27
CA PRO A 155 -4.42 -9.43 -14.16
C PRO A 155 -5.05 -9.06 -15.49
N ASN A 156 -4.76 -7.85 -15.96
CA ASN A 156 -5.30 -7.20 -17.16
C ASN A 156 -6.78 -6.80 -17.11
N GLU A 157 -7.48 -7.04 -16.00
CA GLU A 157 -8.85 -6.55 -15.81
C GLU A 157 -8.87 -5.09 -15.32
N ARG A 158 -9.98 -4.42 -15.57
CA ARG A 158 -10.27 -3.09 -15.02
C ARG A 158 -10.63 -3.19 -13.55
N LEU A 159 -10.18 -2.20 -12.78
CA LEU A 159 -10.48 -2.11 -11.36
C LEU A 159 -11.81 -1.36 -11.15
N ASP A 160 -12.69 -1.96 -10.40
CA ASP A 160 -13.96 -1.34 -10.02
C ASP A 160 -13.81 -0.56 -8.72
N LEU A 161 -13.71 0.75 -8.81
CA LEU A 161 -13.62 1.64 -7.65
C LEU A 161 -14.91 1.70 -6.84
N SER A 162 -16.05 1.24 -7.37
CA SER A 162 -17.28 1.18 -6.59
C SER A 162 -17.18 0.23 -5.39
N LEU A 163 -16.31 -0.79 -5.48
CA LEU A 163 -16.00 -1.71 -4.40
C LEU A 163 -15.25 -1.06 -3.23
N ALA A 164 -14.74 0.15 -3.42
CA ALA A 164 -14.11 0.92 -2.34
C ALA A 164 -15.14 1.49 -1.35
N VAL A 165 -16.40 1.61 -1.78
CA VAL A 165 -17.48 2.10 -0.92
C VAL A 165 -17.75 1.04 0.14
N ASP A 166 -17.58 1.40 1.41
CA ASP A 166 -17.99 0.55 2.51
C ASP A 166 -19.52 0.51 2.57
N ASN A 167 -20.08 -0.55 2.00
CA ASN A 167 -21.52 -0.86 2.13
C ASN A 167 -21.90 -1.41 3.52
N THR A 168 -20.99 -1.37 4.48
CA THR A 168 -21.43 -1.51 5.86
C THR A 168 -22.41 -0.37 6.10
N PRO A 169 -23.68 -0.67 6.48
CA PRO A 169 -24.56 0.40 6.93
C PRO A 169 -23.73 1.17 7.94
N LYS A 170 -23.52 2.48 7.68
CA LYS A 170 -23.00 3.36 8.72
C LYS A 170 -23.96 3.11 9.87
N ALA A 171 -23.52 2.31 10.85
CA ALA A 171 -24.16 2.37 12.13
C ALA A 171 -24.16 3.86 12.44
N ASP A 172 -25.34 4.44 12.57
CA ASP A 172 -25.55 5.86 12.87
C ASP A 172 -24.98 6.26 14.24
N GLU A 173 -24.07 5.46 14.72
CA GLU A 173 -23.21 5.67 15.84
C GLU A 173 -21.74 5.62 15.36
N CYS A 174 -21.33 6.70 14.71
CA CYS A 174 -19.99 7.18 15.02
C CYS A 174 -19.99 7.25 16.57
N PRO A 175 -19.18 6.43 17.28
CA PRO A 175 -19.04 6.63 18.71
C PRO A 175 -18.60 8.08 18.83
N GLN A 176 -19.54 8.92 19.31
CA GLN A 176 -19.25 10.32 19.55
C GLN A 176 -17.95 10.29 20.32
N THR A 177 -16.86 10.73 19.69
CA THR A 177 -15.59 10.89 20.38
C THR A 177 -15.95 11.81 21.54
N LEU A 178 -16.17 11.16 22.68
CA LEU A 178 -16.54 11.85 23.91
C LEU A 178 -15.39 12.82 24.15
N ARG A 179 -15.61 14.06 23.71
CA ARG A 179 -14.62 15.11 23.97
C ARG A 179 -14.46 15.15 25.48
N MET A 180 -13.28 14.74 25.94
CA MET A 180 -12.99 14.62 27.38
C MET A 180 -13.37 15.90 28.13
N ASP A 181 -13.38 17.04 27.42
CA ASP A 181 -13.71 18.34 27.97
C ASP A 181 -15.20 18.49 28.33
N GLN A 182 -16.09 17.72 27.70
CA GLN A 182 -17.54 17.76 27.93
C GLN A 182 -18.03 16.79 29.01
N LEU A 183 -17.13 15.94 29.55
CA LEU A 183 -17.47 14.98 30.59
C LEU A 183 -17.43 15.63 31.96
N SER A 184 -18.43 15.35 32.81
CA SER A 184 -18.40 15.75 34.20
C SER A 184 -17.19 15.15 34.92
N ASN A 185 -16.69 15.82 35.94
CA ASN A 185 -15.52 15.37 36.72
C ASN A 185 -15.70 13.94 37.28
N LYS A 186 -16.92 13.55 37.63
CA LYS A 186 -17.27 12.20 38.07
C LYS A 186 -17.04 11.16 36.97
N LYS A 187 -17.57 11.43 35.76
CA LYS A 187 -17.38 10.54 34.59
C LYS A 187 -15.91 10.46 34.15
N LYS A 188 -15.16 11.57 34.23
CA LYS A 188 -13.71 11.57 33.97
C LYS A 188 -12.96 10.65 34.94
N LYS A 189 -13.31 10.68 36.22
CA LYS A 189 -12.71 9.80 37.23
C LYS A 189 -13.02 8.33 36.99
N GLU A 190 -14.27 8.00 36.71
CA GLU A 190 -14.70 6.62 36.39
C GLU A 190 -14.00 6.08 35.13
N LEU A 191 -13.86 6.92 34.09
CA LEU A 191 -13.17 6.52 32.86
C LEU A 191 -11.68 6.24 33.11
N ARG A 192 -11.01 7.11 33.90
CA ARG A 192 -9.61 6.90 34.30
C ARG A 192 -9.43 5.61 35.11
N GLN A 193 -10.35 5.28 36.00
CA GLN A 193 -10.32 4.03 36.76
C GLN A 193 -10.51 2.80 35.88
N LYS A 194 -11.47 2.83 34.95
CA LYS A 194 -11.65 1.76 33.96
C LYS A 194 -10.41 1.55 33.08
N MET A 195 -9.81 2.65 32.61
CA MET A 195 -8.57 2.59 31.82
C MET A 195 -7.38 2.04 32.60
N ALA A 196 -7.27 2.39 33.90
CA ALA A 196 -6.25 1.84 34.76
C ALA A 196 -6.45 0.31 34.97
N GLY A 197 -7.68 -0.12 35.21
CA GLY A 197 -8.02 -1.54 35.32
C GLY A 197 -7.70 -2.34 34.05
N LEU A 198 -8.01 -1.78 32.87
CA LEU A 198 -7.68 -2.41 31.60
C LEU A 198 -6.16 -2.51 31.38
N ARG A 199 -5.39 -1.49 31.78
CA ARG A 199 -3.92 -1.52 31.71
C ARG A 199 -3.33 -2.60 32.61
N GLU A 200 -3.85 -2.76 33.81
CA GLU A 200 -3.42 -3.81 34.74
C GLU A 200 -3.75 -5.22 34.20
N LEU A 201 -4.96 -5.42 33.67
CA LEU A 201 -5.34 -6.67 33.01
C LEU A 201 -4.44 -6.99 31.81
N HIS A 202 -4.09 -5.98 31.00
CA HIS A 202 -3.19 -6.16 29.87
C HIS A 202 -1.77 -6.51 30.32
N LYS A 203 -1.26 -5.84 31.38
CA LYS A 203 0.04 -6.19 31.97
C LYS A 203 0.05 -7.63 32.47
N LYS A 204 -1.02 -8.04 33.18
CA LYS A 204 -1.15 -9.40 33.71
C LYS A 204 -1.16 -10.44 32.59
N LYS A 205 -1.99 -10.24 31.53
CA LYS A 205 -2.00 -11.12 30.36
C LYS A 205 -0.65 -11.19 29.66
N LYS A 206 0.08 -10.08 29.55
CA LYS A 206 1.41 -10.04 28.95
C LYS A 206 2.46 -10.77 29.79
N SER A 207 2.34 -10.75 31.13
CA SER A 207 3.24 -11.49 32.02
C SER A 207 2.92 -12.99 32.08
N GLU A 208 1.64 -13.36 31.88
CA GLU A 208 1.17 -14.74 31.88
C GLU A 208 1.27 -15.39 30.50
N ALA A 209 1.49 -14.61 29.43
CA ALA A 209 1.70 -15.15 28.10
C ALA A 209 2.95 -16.03 28.11
N PRO A 210 2.85 -17.30 27.70
CA PRO A 210 4.00 -18.19 27.65
C PRO A 210 5.04 -17.53 26.73
N LYS A 211 6.26 -17.35 27.25
CA LYS A 211 7.39 -16.95 26.41
C LYS A 211 7.55 -18.05 25.37
N LEU A 212 7.23 -17.75 24.11
CA LEU A 212 7.56 -18.62 22.98
C LEU A 212 9.09 -18.72 22.95
N ILE A 213 9.62 -19.69 23.65
CA ILE A 213 10.99 -20.13 23.47
C ILE A 213 10.92 -20.92 22.17
N ASN A 214 11.33 -20.30 21.06
CA ASN A 214 11.59 -21.07 19.86
C ASN A 214 12.62 -22.12 20.21
N PRO A 215 12.25 -23.41 20.21
CA PRO A 215 13.26 -24.44 20.46
C PRO A 215 14.32 -24.26 19.39
N VAL A 216 15.57 -24.18 19.81
CA VAL A 216 16.70 -24.28 18.87
C VAL A 216 16.60 -25.68 18.26
N ILE A 217 16.04 -25.76 17.08
CA ILE A 217 15.99 -27.02 16.33
C ILE A 217 17.43 -27.28 15.92
N ASN A 218 18.09 -28.16 16.64
CA ASN A 218 19.38 -28.65 16.18
C ASN A 218 19.20 -29.30 14.82
N PRO A 219 20.11 -29.04 13.85
CA PRO A 219 20.05 -29.67 12.55
C PRO A 219 19.92 -31.19 12.73
N ARG A 220 18.91 -31.76 12.16
CA ARG A 220 18.63 -33.18 12.29
C ARG A 220 19.32 -33.91 11.14
N TYR A 221 20.52 -34.41 11.41
CA TYR A 221 21.29 -35.26 10.49
C TYR A 221 20.94 -36.74 10.73
N ASP A 222 19.70 -37.11 10.46
CA ASP A 222 19.22 -38.48 10.59
C ASP A 222 19.31 -39.24 9.26
N ASP A 223 18.90 -40.51 9.29
CA ASP A 223 18.94 -41.37 8.10
C ASP A 223 18.12 -40.80 6.94
N VAL A 224 17.05 -40.06 7.22
CA VAL A 224 16.22 -39.40 6.21
C VAL A 224 16.99 -38.29 5.50
N TYR A 225 17.78 -37.51 6.27
CA TYR A 225 18.67 -36.50 5.70
C TYR A 225 19.75 -37.15 4.83
N ALA A 226 20.40 -38.22 5.32
CA ALA A 226 21.43 -38.94 4.58
C ALA A 226 20.87 -39.55 3.28
N ALA A 227 19.66 -40.15 3.35
CA ALA A 227 18.97 -40.67 2.17
C ALA A 227 18.60 -39.54 1.17
N GLY A 228 18.22 -38.36 1.67
CA GLY A 228 17.94 -37.18 0.84
C GLY A 228 19.18 -36.68 0.09
N ILE A 229 20.33 -36.61 0.78
CA ILE A 229 21.61 -36.24 0.15
C ILE A 229 22.01 -37.29 -0.90
N ALA A 230 21.97 -38.58 -0.57
CA ALA A 230 22.30 -39.65 -1.50
C ALA A 230 21.38 -39.60 -2.75
N TRP A 231 20.09 -39.27 -2.55
CA TRP A 231 19.16 -39.11 -3.66
C TRP A 231 19.53 -37.94 -4.56
N LEU A 232 19.89 -36.78 -3.97
CA LEU A 232 20.34 -35.58 -4.70
C LEU A 232 21.63 -35.88 -5.50
N GLU A 233 22.59 -36.57 -4.90
CA GLU A 233 23.83 -36.98 -5.56
C GLU A 233 23.59 -37.98 -6.68
N SER A 234 22.56 -38.85 -6.56
CA SER A 234 22.21 -39.85 -7.59
C SER A 234 21.51 -39.25 -8.81
N LEU A 235 21.05 -38.00 -8.74
CA LEU A 235 20.40 -37.33 -9.86
C LEU A 235 21.35 -37.06 -11.04
N GLY A 236 22.65 -37.32 -10.90
CA GLY A 236 23.66 -37.27 -11.95
C GLY A 236 23.91 -35.86 -12.52
N ASP A 237 25.06 -35.72 -13.16
CA ASP A 237 25.45 -34.46 -13.86
C ASP A 237 24.75 -34.32 -15.23
N GLU A 238 23.50 -34.80 -15.38
CA GLU A 238 22.76 -34.42 -16.57
C GLU A 238 22.53 -32.91 -16.53
N PRO A 239 23.00 -32.15 -17.52
CA PRO A 239 22.81 -30.72 -17.55
C PRO A 239 21.32 -30.45 -17.54
N PHE A 240 20.83 -29.91 -16.42
CA PHE A 240 19.45 -29.46 -16.30
C PHE A 240 19.18 -28.43 -17.40
N SER A 241 18.60 -28.87 -18.48
CA SER A 241 18.12 -28.01 -19.54
C SER A 241 16.88 -27.30 -18.98
N PRO A 242 16.94 -26.01 -18.62
CA PRO A 242 15.78 -25.33 -18.10
C PRO A 242 14.71 -25.30 -19.20
N ARG A 243 13.76 -26.23 -19.11
CA ARG A 243 12.57 -26.16 -19.97
C ARG A 243 11.81 -24.91 -19.52
N THR A 244 11.66 -23.97 -20.42
CA THR A 244 10.77 -22.82 -20.18
C THR A 244 9.36 -23.37 -20.01
N ILE A 245 8.86 -23.41 -18.78
CA ILE A 245 7.48 -23.80 -18.48
C ILE A 245 6.67 -22.50 -18.44
N THR A 246 5.74 -22.38 -19.38
CA THR A 246 4.74 -21.32 -19.34
C THR A 246 3.54 -21.84 -18.58
N ALA A 247 3.23 -21.23 -17.43
CA ALA A 247 2.05 -21.54 -16.66
C ALA A 247 1.01 -20.43 -16.86
N GLU A 248 -0.20 -20.82 -17.27
CA GLU A 248 -1.35 -19.93 -17.33
C GLU A 248 -2.26 -20.22 -16.14
N PHE A 249 -2.58 -19.20 -15.38
CA PHE A 249 -3.49 -19.31 -14.24
C PHE A 249 -4.86 -18.76 -14.62
N SER A 250 -5.92 -19.53 -14.29
CA SER A 250 -7.29 -19.05 -14.42
C SER A 250 -7.52 -17.75 -13.62
N SER A 251 -8.34 -16.85 -14.15
CA SER A 251 -8.78 -15.64 -13.44
C SER A 251 -9.45 -15.94 -12.09
N ASP A 252 -10.03 -17.13 -11.94
CA ASP A 252 -10.72 -17.56 -10.72
C ASP A 252 -9.77 -17.71 -9.52
N VAL A 253 -8.50 -18.08 -9.78
CA VAL A 253 -7.46 -18.13 -8.75
C VAL A 253 -7.25 -16.78 -8.11
N TRP A 254 -7.30 -15.71 -8.92
CA TRP A 254 -7.13 -14.33 -8.45
C TRP A 254 -8.33 -13.80 -7.66
N LYS A 255 -9.52 -14.37 -7.90
CA LYS A 255 -10.79 -13.97 -7.26
C LYS A 255 -11.21 -14.91 -6.12
N SER A 256 -10.36 -15.85 -5.73
CA SER A 256 -10.66 -16.86 -4.71
C SER A 256 -11.00 -16.25 -3.35
N ALA A 257 -11.86 -16.92 -2.60
CA ALA A 257 -12.25 -16.53 -1.23
C ALA A 257 -11.03 -16.47 -0.29
N THR A 258 -10.11 -17.41 -0.42
CA THR A 258 -8.86 -17.46 0.35
C THR A 258 -8.03 -16.19 0.19
N ARG A 259 -7.93 -15.63 -1.03
CA ARG A 259 -7.22 -14.37 -1.27
C ARG A 259 -7.93 -13.17 -0.64
N LYS A 260 -9.23 -13.20 -0.56
CA LYS A 260 -10.04 -12.15 0.08
C LYS A 260 -10.01 -12.19 1.60
N GLY A 261 -9.43 -13.24 2.19
CA GLY A 261 -9.43 -13.46 3.63
C GLY A 261 -10.79 -13.91 4.16
N GLU A 262 -11.69 -14.36 3.29
CA GLU A 262 -12.94 -15.01 3.68
C GLU A 262 -12.56 -16.45 4.05
N ASP A 263 -12.61 -16.76 5.36
CA ASP A 263 -12.37 -18.11 5.84
C ASP A 263 -13.33 -19.08 5.17
N VAL A 264 -12.76 -20.06 4.48
CA VAL A 264 -13.52 -21.21 3.99
C VAL A 264 -13.80 -22.08 5.23
N SER A 265 -14.98 -21.88 5.83
CA SER A 265 -15.52 -22.72 6.90
C SER A 265 -15.82 -24.12 6.39
#